data_f7c8f86e912bd964c3224e7b2282cdcf
#
_entry.id   f7c8f86e912bd964c3224e7b2282cdcf
#
_cell.length_a   1.000
_cell.length_b   1.000
_cell.length_c   1.000
_cell.angle_alpha   90.00
_cell.angle_beta   90.00
_cell.angle_gamma   90.00
#
_symmetry.space_group_name_H-M   'P 1'
#
loop_
_entity.id
_entity.type
_entity.pdbx_description
1 polymer ?
#
loop_
_entity_poly.entity_id
_entity_poly.type
_entity_poly.pdbx_seq_one_letter_code
_entity_poly.pdbx_strand_id
1 'polypeptide(L)'
;MLKEQSIHHVPAGQGPCIRYGGNDMRVKLAAEQSNGEMTLIEDVIPPESGPPLHVHEKENETYYVLDGEFEFVCGSERVAGGPGTFVFAPRGLPHRYKNIGTAPGRVLFGFTPAGIEQFFGELGAQETLNPQIMTEIARRHGITIL
;
A
#
# COMPACT_ATOMS: atom_id res chain seq x y z
N MET A 1 12.32 -23.00 -12.79
CA MET A 1 13.19 -23.49 -11.70
C MET A 1 12.78 -22.78 -10.41
N LEU A 2 12.46 -23.56 -9.39
CA LEU A 2 12.14 -22.97 -8.08
C LEU A 2 13.43 -22.37 -7.50
N LYS A 3 13.35 -21.11 -7.02
CA LYS A 3 14.45 -20.54 -6.24
C LYS A 3 14.66 -21.38 -4.99
N GLU A 4 15.93 -21.56 -4.63
CA GLU A 4 16.27 -22.21 -3.37
C GLU A 4 15.55 -21.48 -2.23
N GLN A 5 14.83 -22.23 -1.40
CA GLN A 5 14.05 -21.63 -0.30
C GLN A 5 15.01 -21.16 0.78
N SER A 6 14.94 -19.88 1.09
CA SER A 6 15.77 -19.25 2.13
C SER A 6 14.92 -18.27 2.95
N ILE A 7 15.40 -17.96 4.15
CA ILE A 7 14.81 -16.91 4.94
C ILE A 7 15.01 -15.56 4.24
N HIS A 8 13.94 -14.79 4.13
CA HIS A 8 14.00 -13.39 3.75
C HIS A 8 13.83 -12.55 5.01
N HIS A 9 14.86 -11.79 5.38
CA HIS A 9 14.91 -11.01 6.60
C HIS A 9 15.21 -9.55 6.29
N VAL A 10 14.32 -8.66 6.73
CA VAL A 10 14.46 -7.22 6.60
C VAL A 10 14.35 -6.59 7.98
N PRO A 11 15.45 -6.03 8.52
CA PRO A 11 15.44 -5.40 9.85
C PRO A 11 14.48 -4.21 9.91
N ALA A 12 14.14 -3.80 11.14
CA ALA A 12 13.28 -2.65 11.38
C ALA A 12 13.80 -1.40 10.66
N GLY A 13 12.91 -0.67 10.01
CA GLY A 13 13.25 0.56 9.28
C GLY A 13 13.99 0.34 7.96
N GLN A 14 14.30 -0.89 7.59
CA GLN A 14 15.04 -1.24 6.38
C GLN A 14 14.09 -1.68 5.26
N GLY A 15 14.67 -1.90 4.09
CA GLY A 15 13.97 -2.31 2.86
C GLY A 15 14.05 -1.23 1.78
N PRO A 16 13.83 -1.60 0.51
CA PRO A 16 13.77 -0.63 -0.57
C PRO A 16 12.79 0.49 -0.26
N CYS A 17 13.24 1.73 -0.48
CA CYS A 17 12.49 2.94 -0.13
C CYS A 17 11.77 3.48 -1.36
N ILE A 18 10.48 3.80 -1.20
CA ILE A 18 9.67 4.46 -2.21
C ILE A 18 9.03 5.69 -1.54
N ARG A 19 9.19 6.86 -2.17
CA ARG A 19 8.61 8.11 -1.67
C ARG A 19 7.81 8.79 -2.75
N TYR A 20 6.55 9.12 -2.42
CA TYR A 20 5.70 9.99 -3.23
C TYR A 20 4.63 10.60 -2.33
N GLY A 21 4.16 11.82 -2.67
CA GLY A 21 3.03 12.45 -1.99
C GLY A 21 3.19 12.61 -0.47
N GLY A 22 4.43 12.66 0.03
CA GLY A 22 4.74 12.74 1.46
C GLY A 22 4.79 11.38 2.17
N ASN A 23 4.43 10.29 1.52
CA ASN A 23 4.54 8.95 2.05
C ASN A 23 5.98 8.44 1.98
N ASP A 24 6.38 7.65 2.96
CA ASP A 24 7.68 6.98 3.00
C ASP A 24 7.45 5.48 3.18
N MET A 25 7.59 4.75 2.08
CA MET A 25 7.35 3.31 2.02
C MET A 25 8.64 2.52 2.12
N ARG A 26 8.59 1.40 2.85
CA ARG A 26 9.66 0.40 2.90
C ARG A 26 9.08 -0.94 2.44
N VAL A 27 9.58 -1.45 1.32
CA VAL A 27 9.16 -2.75 0.80
C VAL A 27 9.79 -3.84 1.66
N LYS A 28 8.96 -4.60 2.38
CA LYS A 28 9.43 -5.68 3.25
C LYS A 28 9.47 -7.03 2.54
N LEU A 29 8.59 -7.22 1.59
CA LEU A 29 8.50 -8.44 0.79
C LEU A 29 7.94 -8.08 -0.58
N ALA A 30 8.58 -8.53 -1.63
CA ALA A 30 8.16 -8.28 -3.02
C ALA A 30 7.91 -9.60 -3.76
N ALA A 31 7.45 -9.50 -4.99
CA ALA A 31 7.21 -10.66 -5.85
C ALA A 31 8.45 -11.55 -5.99
N GLU A 32 9.63 -10.94 -6.08
CA GLU A 32 10.89 -11.67 -6.25
C GLU A 32 11.17 -12.63 -5.09
N GLN A 33 10.96 -12.19 -3.85
CA GLN A 33 11.23 -13.03 -2.67
C GLN A 33 10.09 -14.00 -2.35
N SER A 34 8.85 -13.65 -2.70
CA SER A 34 7.66 -14.43 -2.36
C SER A 34 7.18 -15.36 -3.48
N ASN A 35 7.91 -15.50 -4.57
CA ASN A 35 7.48 -16.24 -5.77
C ASN A 35 6.11 -15.75 -6.30
N GLY A 36 5.87 -14.44 -6.24
CA GLY A 36 4.62 -13.84 -6.73
C GLY A 36 3.43 -13.97 -5.78
N GLU A 37 3.62 -14.48 -4.57
CA GLU A 37 2.52 -14.77 -3.64
C GLU A 37 1.98 -13.52 -2.96
N MET A 38 2.87 -12.66 -2.47
CA MET A 38 2.44 -11.46 -1.75
C MET A 38 3.50 -10.36 -1.75
N THR A 39 3.02 -9.14 -1.59
CA THR A 39 3.86 -7.96 -1.33
C THR A 39 3.49 -7.41 0.05
N LEU A 40 4.51 -7.09 0.86
CA LEU A 40 4.33 -6.40 2.14
C LEU A 40 5.10 -5.09 2.11
N ILE A 41 4.42 -4.01 2.48
CA ILE A 41 4.99 -2.66 2.49
C ILE A 41 4.61 -1.98 3.80
N GLU A 42 5.60 -1.46 4.52
CA GLU A 42 5.36 -0.57 5.65
C GLU A 42 5.42 0.87 5.17
N ASP A 43 4.36 1.63 5.41
CA ASP A 43 4.23 3.01 4.96
C ASP A 43 4.11 3.96 6.14
N VAL A 44 4.88 5.05 6.12
CA VAL A 44 4.72 6.18 7.03
C VAL A 44 3.89 7.23 6.30
N ILE A 45 2.73 7.53 6.86
CA ILE A 45 1.69 8.34 6.21
C ILE A 45 1.51 9.63 6.99
N PRO A 46 1.66 10.80 6.33
CA PRO A 46 1.45 12.09 6.99
C PRO A 46 0.02 12.26 7.52
N PRO A 47 -0.20 13.12 8.52
CA PRO A 47 -1.55 13.43 8.98
C PRO A 47 -2.40 13.99 7.84
N GLU A 48 -3.70 13.70 7.86
CA GLU A 48 -4.69 14.09 6.86
C GLU A 48 -4.50 13.47 5.48
N SER A 49 -3.49 12.60 5.29
CA SER A 49 -3.13 12.01 4.00
C SER A 49 -3.79 10.65 3.79
N GLY A 50 -4.10 10.37 2.54
CA GLY A 50 -4.62 9.10 2.04
C GLY A 50 -4.88 9.19 0.54
N PRO A 51 -5.02 8.05 -0.13
CA PRO A 51 -5.29 8.02 -1.56
C PRO A 51 -6.75 8.41 -1.85
N PRO A 52 -7.06 8.78 -3.11
CA PRO A 52 -8.45 8.85 -3.53
C PRO A 52 -9.10 7.46 -3.50
N LEU A 53 -10.43 7.42 -3.52
CA LEU A 53 -11.18 6.17 -3.66
C LEU A 53 -10.73 5.46 -4.95
N HIS A 54 -10.41 4.18 -4.85
CA HIS A 54 -9.87 3.40 -5.97
C HIS A 54 -10.24 1.93 -5.85
N VAL A 55 -10.05 1.21 -6.96
CA VAL A 55 -10.30 -0.24 -7.04
C VAL A 55 -9.04 -0.93 -7.53
N HIS A 56 -8.61 -1.96 -6.81
CA HIS A 56 -7.61 -2.92 -7.31
C HIS A 56 -8.34 -4.09 -7.97
N GLU A 57 -8.12 -4.27 -9.26
CA GLU A 57 -8.74 -5.38 -9.98
C GLU A 57 -7.99 -6.69 -9.82
N LYS A 58 -6.70 -6.61 -9.49
CA LYS A 58 -5.80 -7.78 -9.41
C LYS A 58 -5.53 -8.25 -7.99
N GLU A 59 -5.47 -7.33 -7.02
CA GLU A 59 -4.98 -7.64 -5.68
C GLU A 59 -6.08 -7.52 -4.63
N ASN A 60 -6.06 -8.46 -3.69
CA ASN A 60 -6.64 -8.22 -2.36
C ASN A 60 -5.64 -7.38 -1.57
N GLU A 61 -6.13 -6.52 -0.72
CA GLU A 61 -5.29 -5.66 0.13
C GLU A 61 -5.65 -5.83 1.59
N THR A 62 -4.64 -5.91 2.44
CA THR A 62 -4.78 -5.92 3.89
C THR A 62 -4.08 -4.74 4.49
N TYR A 63 -4.64 -4.21 5.58
CA TYR A 63 -4.07 -3.13 6.37
C TYR A 63 -3.92 -3.59 7.81
N TYR A 64 -2.76 -3.36 8.38
CA TYR A 64 -2.54 -3.53 9.81
C TYR A 64 -1.92 -2.25 10.37
N VAL A 65 -2.66 -1.56 11.23
CA VAL A 65 -2.21 -0.29 11.80
C VAL A 65 -1.14 -0.58 12.86
N LEU A 66 0.04 0.00 12.68
CA LEU A 66 1.16 -0.10 13.60
C LEU A 66 1.22 1.09 14.56
N ASP A 67 0.88 2.28 14.09
CA ASP A 67 0.91 3.52 14.86
C ASP A 67 -0.04 4.54 14.23
N GLY A 68 -0.69 5.36 15.07
CA GLY A 68 -1.62 6.39 14.62
C GLY A 68 -3.06 5.93 14.57
N GLU A 69 -3.93 6.82 14.09
CA GLU A 69 -5.37 6.60 13.94
C GLU A 69 -5.76 6.71 12.48
N PHE A 70 -6.46 5.72 11.98
CA PHE A 70 -6.84 5.65 10.57
C PHE A 70 -8.32 5.40 10.38
N GLU A 71 -8.87 6.00 9.33
CA GLU A 71 -10.20 5.70 8.80
C GLU A 71 -10.02 4.89 7.52
N PHE A 72 -10.87 3.87 7.38
CA PHE A 72 -10.94 3.04 6.16
C PHE A 72 -12.36 3.07 5.61
N VAL A 73 -12.47 3.26 4.32
CA VAL A 73 -13.72 3.14 3.58
C VAL A 73 -13.58 1.97 2.62
N CYS A 74 -14.47 0.99 2.73
CA CYS A 74 -14.49 -0.19 1.87
C CYS A 74 -15.93 -0.42 1.42
N GLY A 75 -16.21 -0.19 0.13
CA GLY A 75 -17.58 -0.22 -0.37
C GLY A 75 -18.46 0.81 0.32
N SER A 76 -19.53 0.36 0.96
CA SER A 76 -20.45 1.21 1.74
C SER A 76 -20.08 1.31 3.21
N GLU A 77 -19.05 0.60 3.65
CA GLU A 77 -18.66 0.54 5.05
C GLU A 77 -17.55 1.53 5.37
N ARG A 78 -17.63 2.12 6.55
CA ARG A 78 -16.63 3.03 7.09
C ARG A 78 -16.26 2.58 8.49
N VAL A 79 -14.97 2.36 8.72
CA VAL A 79 -14.44 1.95 10.03
C VAL A 79 -13.22 2.80 10.37
N ALA A 80 -12.90 2.89 11.66
CA ALA A 80 -11.73 3.60 12.13
C ALA A 80 -11.08 2.82 13.26
N GLY A 81 -9.77 3.00 13.45
CA GLY A 81 -9.06 2.39 14.55
C GLY A 81 -7.61 2.78 14.62
N GLY A 82 -7.03 2.51 15.78
CA GLY A 82 -5.64 2.73 16.11
C GLY A 82 -4.78 1.47 15.99
N PRO A 83 -3.62 1.45 16.66
CA PRO A 83 -2.67 0.34 16.58
C PRO A 83 -3.33 -1.01 16.89
N GLY A 84 -3.04 -2.01 16.06
CA GLY A 84 -3.64 -3.34 16.14
C GLY A 84 -4.90 -3.53 15.30
N THR A 85 -5.44 -2.48 14.70
CA THR A 85 -6.59 -2.58 13.80
C THR A 85 -6.20 -3.29 12.50
N PHE A 86 -7.02 -4.26 12.09
CA PHE A 86 -6.87 -4.99 10.84
C PHE A 86 -8.07 -4.73 9.93
N VAL A 87 -7.80 -4.47 8.64
CA VAL A 87 -8.84 -4.31 7.62
C VAL A 87 -8.46 -5.13 6.40
N PHE A 88 -9.43 -5.82 5.81
CA PHE A 88 -9.29 -6.55 4.55
C PHE A 88 -10.17 -5.91 3.49
N ALA A 89 -9.55 -5.46 2.40
CA ALA A 89 -10.23 -4.91 1.25
C ALA A 89 -10.10 -5.90 0.08
N PRO A 90 -11.15 -6.66 -0.25
CA PRO A 90 -11.08 -7.61 -1.36
C PRO A 90 -10.92 -6.90 -2.71
N ARG A 91 -10.27 -7.57 -3.65
CA ARG A 91 -10.17 -7.06 -5.02
C ARG A 91 -11.55 -6.74 -5.59
N GLY A 92 -11.63 -5.71 -6.42
CA GLY A 92 -12.87 -5.29 -7.03
C GLY A 92 -13.76 -4.41 -6.16
N LEU A 93 -13.44 -4.23 -4.89
CA LEU A 93 -14.20 -3.37 -3.99
C LEU A 93 -13.57 -1.98 -3.91
N PRO A 94 -14.32 -0.89 -4.16
CA PRO A 94 -13.80 0.47 -3.97
C PRO A 94 -13.39 0.70 -2.52
N HIS A 95 -12.19 1.24 -2.33
CA HIS A 95 -11.68 1.49 -0.98
C HIS A 95 -10.67 2.64 -0.94
N ARG A 96 -10.44 3.14 0.25
CA ARG A 96 -9.41 4.12 0.58
C ARG A 96 -9.11 4.09 2.07
N TYR A 97 -7.99 4.66 2.47
CA TYR A 97 -7.66 4.94 3.86
C TYR A 97 -7.32 6.41 4.02
N LYS A 98 -7.32 6.89 5.27
CA LYS A 98 -6.89 8.24 5.63
C LYS A 98 -6.30 8.24 7.03
N ASN A 99 -5.16 8.88 7.21
CA ASN A 99 -4.65 9.19 8.55
C ASN A 99 -5.48 10.32 9.14
N ILE A 100 -6.28 10.01 10.15
CA ILE A 100 -7.15 10.98 10.83
C ILE A 100 -6.53 11.53 12.12
N GLY A 101 -5.28 11.12 12.41
CA GLY A 101 -4.52 11.65 13.56
C GLY A 101 -3.83 12.97 13.24
N THR A 102 -3.13 13.49 14.23
CA THR A 102 -2.41 14.76 14.14
C THR A 102 -0.90 14.61 13.93
N ALA A 103 -0.43 13.37 13.86
CA ALA A 103 0.97 13.02 13.65
C ALA A 103 1.09 11.99 12.53
N PRO A 104 2.30 11.78 11.95
CA PRO A 104 2.52 10.69 11.01
C PRO A 104 2.15 9.35 11.65
N GLY A 105 1.48 8.48 10.88
CA GLY A 105 1.11 7.14 11.31
C GLY A 105 1.83 6.09 10.48
N ARG A 106 1.79 4.83 10.93
CA ARG A 106 2.41 3.71 10.21
C ARG A 106 1.42 2.58 10.02
N VAL A 107 1.40 2.05 8.81
CA VAL A 107 0.52 0.93 8.44
C VAL A 107 1.36 -0.10 7.68
N LEU A 108 1.13 -1.36 7.97
CA LEU A 108 1.64 -2.46 7.17
C LEU A 108 0.57 -2.85 6.15
N PHE A 109 0.89 -2.70 4.87
CA PHE A 109 0.05 -3.12 3.76
C PHE A 109 0.47 -4.50 3.29
N GLY A 110 -0.51 -5.35 3.03
CA GLY A 110 -0.31 -6.62 2.36
C GLY A 110 -1.13 -6.68 1.08
N PHE A 111 -0.56 -7.24 0.02
CA PHE A 111 -1.22 -7.42 -1.28
C PHE A 111 -1.03 -8.85 -1.77
N THR A 112 -2.10 -9.45 -2.24
CA THR A 112 -2.08 -10.79 -2.85
C THR A 112 -2.86 -10.79 -4.15
N PRO A 113 -2.27 -11.26 -5.28
CA PRO A 113 -0.88 -11.67 -5.45
C PRO A 113 0.10 -10.51 -5.34
N ALA A 114 1.38 -10.81 -5.41
CA ALA A 114 2.44 -9.82 -5.38
C ALA A 114 2.54 -9.00 -6.66
N GLY A 115 3.32 -7.92 -6.64
CA GLY A 115 3.67 -7.14 -7.82
C GLY A 115 3.33 -5.66 -7.73
N ILE A 116 2.51 -5.25 -6.76
CA ILE A 116 2.09 -3.85 -6.60
C ILE A 116 3.27 -2.92 -6.33
N GLU A 117 4.39 -3.43 -5.84
CA GLU A 117 5.60 -2.64 -5.63
C GLU A 117 6.09 -1.97 -6.92
N GLN A 118 5.78 -2.54 -8.08
CA GLN A 118 6.10 -1.93 -9.37
C GLN A 118 5.29 -0.66 -9.60
N PHE A 119 4.01 -0.67 -9.25
CA PHE A 119 3.16 0.52 -9.32
C PHE A 119 3.69 1.64 -8.42
N PHE A 120 3.96 1.34 -7.17
CA PHE A 120 4.49 2.34 -6.24
C PHE A 120 5.86 2.83 -6.67
N GLY A 121 6.71 1.96 -7.21
CA GLY A 121 8.02 2.32 -7.74
C GLY A 121 7.92 3.30 -8.90
N GLU A 122 6.96 3.11 -9.80
CA GLU A 122 6.71 4.07 -10.89
C GLU A 122 6.22 5.43 -10.37
N LEU A 123 5.33 5.45 -9.37
CA LEU A 123 4.90 6.70 -8.75
C LEU A 123 6.08 7.45 -8.12
N GLY A 124 6.93 6.74 -7.39
CA GLY A 124 8.09 7.31 -6.73
C GLY A 124 9.17 7.79 -7.67
N ALA A 125 9.21 7.29 -8.90
CA ALA A 125 10.18 7.67 -9.93
C ALA A 125 9.78 8.95 -10.70
N GLN A 126 8.56 9.44 -10.52
CA GLN A 126 8.09 10.65 -11.22
C GLN A 126 8.71 11.90 -10.60
N GLU A 127 9.26 12.79 -11.44
CA GLU A 127 9.72 14.12 -10.99
C GLU A 127 8.55 15.00 -10.58
N THR A 128 7.43 14.88 -11.32
CA THR A 128 6.18 15.56 -11.03
C THR A 128 5.06 14.55 -11.04
N LEU A 129 4.33 14.46 -9.94
CA LEU A 129 3.17 13.60 -9.83
C LEU A 129 1.91 14.47 -9.70
N ASN A 130 1.01 14.35 -10.68
CA ASN A 130 -0.30 15.02 -10.67
C ASN A 130 -1.40 13.96 -10.85
N PRO A 131 -2.69 14.32 -10.65
CA PRO A 131 -3.78 13.34 -10.77
C PRO A 131 -3.85 12.63 -12.12
N GLN A 132 -3.52 13.29 -13.22
CA GLN A 132 -3.54 12.68 -14.55
C GLN A 132 -2.45 11.62 -14.70
N ILE A 133 -1.23 11.92 -14.28
CA ILE A 133 -0.10 10.99 -14.31
C ILE A 133 -0.39 9.80 -13.41
N MET A 134 -0.88 10.05 -12.19
CA MET A 134 -1.24 8.98 -11.24
C MET A 134 -2.31 8.05 -11.83
N THR A 135 -3.37 8.61 -12.41
CA THR A 135 -4.45 7.83 -13.02
C THR A 135 -3.94 6.95 -14.16
N GLU A 136 -3.06 7.49 -15.00
CA GLU A 136 -2.50 6.73 -16.12
C GLU A 136 -1.59 5.59 -15.67
N ILE A 137 -0.73 5.84 -14.68
CA ILE A 137 0.12 4.79 -14.11
C ILE A 137 -0.75 3.73 -13.44
N ALA A 138 -1.73 4.15 -12.63
CA ALA A 138 -2.66 3.24 -11.96
C ALA A 138 -3.36 2.31 -12.96
N ARG A 139 -3.89 2.88 -14.04
CA ARG A 139 -4.59 2.12 -15.08
C ARG A 139 -3.73 1.01 -15.66
N ARG A 140 -2.45 1.27 -15.91
CA ARG A 140 -1.53 0.26 -16.45
C ARG A 140 -1.28 -0.91 -15.48
N HIS A 141 -1.54 -0.72 -14.20
CA HIS A 141 -1.37 -1.73 -13.17
C HIS A 141 -2.69 -2.34 -12.67
N GLY A 142 -3.79 -2.12 -13.39
CA GLY A 142 -5.10 -2.67 -13.02
C GLY A 142 -5.75 -1.96 -11.83
N ILE A 143 -5.42 -0.69 -11.60
CA ILE A 143 -5.99 0.13 -10.54
C ILE A 143 -6.81 1.23 -11.19
N THR A 144 -8.08 1.35 -10.79
CA THR A 144 -8.98 2.40 -11.28
C THR A 144 -9.19 3.43 -10.17
N ILE A 145 -8.86 4.68 -10.44
CA ILE A 145 -9.12 5.80 -9.55
C ILE A 145 -10.51 6.35 -9.87
N LEU A 146 -11.34 6.46 -8.84
CA LEU A 146 -12.74 6.89 -8.96
C LEU A 146 -12.91 8.38 -8.69
#